data_eb9175dffc3444d583683ad0b6a8154c
#
_entry.id   eb9175dffc3444d583683ad0b6a8154c
#
_cell.length_a   1.000
_cell.length_b   1.000
_cell.length_c   1.000
_cell.angle_alpha   90.00
_cell.angle_beta   90.00
_cell.angle_gamma   90.00
#
_symmetry.space_group_name_H-M   'P 1'
#
loop_
_entity.id
_entity.type
_entity.pdbx_description
1 polymer ?
#
loop_
_entity_poly.entity_id
_entity_poly.type
_entity_poly.pdbx_seq_one_letter_code
_entity_poly.pdbx_strand_id
1 'polypeptide(L)'
;MSSILVGPKGISVARAPVRLGFILVYTLAYFGVWMALLTPPVVSLALRVNEVDPANKETALSWILGLGAVVAMFANPIAGQLSDRTSSRLGMRRPWLVGGMAIGTAGLYVIATGASIAWIAAGWCIAQLGFNAVLAAIVAVLPDQVPDEQRGRVSGALGICLQVGIVAGVYLTQAVGTTFAMFMLPCAIAAALIVVFVLVLDDKRIEKSEVSPFDLIGFFRNFWIDPRKAPDFAWAFVSRFMLFIGLATLLTYQVFYLLDQLHYKGEQIPAAMLTSTLVTTATTVVGSFCSGWLSDRVGRRKVFVCAAAFIYACGLAVVGVATDFQGFLWGIAIVGFGQGVYMAVDMALVTQVLPNKDADAAKDLGVFNLASALPQSVAPAIAPIFLAIGAGDGLKNYTALFVAAAVFAALGALSVLPIRAVK
;
A
#
# COMPACT_ATOMS: atom_id res chain seq x y z
N MET A 1 -31.64 5.96 -11.95
CA MET A 1 -31.56 7.44 -12.09
C MET A 1 -30.17 7.77 -12.59
N SER A 2 -30.05 8.37 -13.77
CA SER A 2 -28.78 8.69 -14.41
C SER A 2 -28.10 9.85 -13.67
N SER A 3 -26.84 9.70 -13.31
CA SER A 3 -26.04 10.78 -12.73
C SER A 3 -25.82 11.91 -13.72
N ILE A 4 -26.13 13.09 -13.29
CA ILE A 4 -26.16 14.31 -14.10
C ILE A 4 -24.84 15.06 -13.89
N LEU A 5 -23.99 15.16 -14.91
CA LEU A 5 -22.82 16.02 -14.91
C LEU A 5 -23.23 17.43 -15.35
N VAL A 6 -22.98 18.43 -14.53
CA VAL A 6 -23.17 19.82 -14.89
C VAL A 6 -21.94 20.30 -15.64
N GLY A 7 -22.04 20.44 -16.96
CA GLY A 7 -21.02 21.10 -17.78
C GLY A 7 -21.03 22.63 -17.59
N PRO A 8 -20.09 23.40 -18.14
CA PRO A 8 -19.99 24.86 -17.93
C PRO A 8 -21.19 25.68 -18.41
N LYS A 9 -22.25 25.06 -18.90
CA LYS A 9 -23.50 25.69 -19.33
C LYS A 9 -24.77 25.05 -18.74
N GLY A 10 -24.67 24.36 -17.60
CA GLY A 10 -25.87 23.85 -16.90
C GLY A 10 -26.57 22.66 -17.57
N ILE A 11 -26.00 22.03 -18.60
CA ILE A 11 -26.53 20.83 -19.23
C ILE A 11 -25.83 19.62 -18.63
N SER A 12 -26.60 18.82 -17.89
CA SER A 12 -26.12 17.56 -17.36
C SER A 12 -26.12 16.48 -18.45
N VAL A 13 -24.95 15.99 -18.81
CA VAL A 13 -24.82 14.88 -19.75
C VAL A 13 -24.74 13.58 -18.96
N ALA A 14 -25.76 12.74 -19.05
CA ALA A 14 -25.73 11.39 -18.49
C ALA A 14 -24.60 10.58 -19.18
N ARG A 15 -23.62 10.11 -18.42
CA ARG A 15 -22.58 9.21 -18.97
C ARG A 15 -23.21 7.87 -19.32
N ALA A 16 -22.87 7.34 -20.49
CA ALA A 16 -23.27 5.99 -20.86
C ALA A 16 -22.61 4.95 -19.91
N PRO A 17 -23.32 3.88 -19.57
CA PRO A 17 -22.74 2.80 -18.76
C PRO A 17 -21.49 2.22 -19.45
N VAL A 18 -20.41 2.00 -18.68
CA VAL A 18 -19.22 1.33 -19.17
C VAL A 18 -19.49 -0.15 -19.39
N ARG A 19 -18.93 -0.70 -20.49
CA ARG A 19 -19.09 -2.12 -20.85
C ARG A 19 -18.28 -3.00 -19.90
N LEU A 20 -18.73 -4.23 -19.68
CA LEU A 20 -18.03 -5.22 -18.86
C LEU A 20 -16.58 -5.43 -19.31
N GLY A 21 -16.32 -5.44 -20.61
CA GLY A 21 -14.96 -5.57 -21.17
C GLY A 21 -14.02 -4.45 -20.70
N PHE A 22 -14.49 -3.20 -20.64
CA PHE A 22 -13.71 -2.09 -20.08
C PHE A 22 -13.41 -2.33 -18.58
N ILE A 23 -14.42 -2.73 -17.81
CA ILE A 23 -14.24 -3.00 -16.35
C ILE A 23 -13.20 -4.10 -16.14
N LEU A 24 -13.24 -5.18 -16.91
CA LEU A 24 -12.27 -6.28 -16.82
C LEU A 24 -10.86 -5.83 -17.16
N VAL A 25 -10.67 -5.11 -18.28
CA VAL A 25 -9.34 -4.63 -18.70
C VAL A 25 -8.78 -3.62 -17.70
N TYR A 26 -9.63 -2.72 -17.18
CA TYR A 26 -9.27 -1.76 -16.15
C TYR A 26 -8.85 -2.45 -14.84
N THR A 27 -9.63 -3.43 -14.39
CA THR A 27 -9.35 -4.22 -13.18
C THR A 27 -8.04 -5.00 -13.34
N LEU A 28 -7.80 -5.63 -14.50
CA LEU A 28 -6.56 -6.36 -14.79
C LEU A 28 -5.34 -5.43 -14.84
N ALA A 29 -5.47 -4.24 -15.44
CA ALA A 29 -4.38 -3.26 -15.44
C ALA A 29 -4.03 -2.79 -14.02
N TYR A 30 -5.04 -2.49 -13.21
CA TYR A 30 -4.87 -2.09 -11.81
C TYR A 30 -4.23 -3.21 -10.96
N PHE A 31 -4.68 -4.44 -11.15
CA PHE A 31 -4.07 -5.65 -10.56
C PHE A 31 -2.59 -5.77 -10.94
N GLY A 32 -2.25 -5.61 -12.24
CA GLY A 32 -0.87 -5.68 -12.72
C GLY A 32 0.05 -4.65 -12.05
N VAL A 33 -0.43 -3.42 -11.90
CA VAL A 33 0.34 -2.34 -11.23
C VAL A 33 0.63 -2.70 -9.77
N TRP A 34 -0.37 -3.17 -9.01
CA TRP A 34 -0.17 -3.58 -7.63
C TRP A 34 0.76 -4.79 -7.51
N MET A 35 0.63 -5.76 -8.40
CA MET A 35 1.53 -6.90 -8.48
C MET A 35 2.98 -6.47 -8.69
N ALA A 36 3.27 -5.60 -9.67
CA ALA A 36 4.63 -5.14 -9.95
C ALA A 36 5.22 -4.27 -8.83
N LEU A 37 4.41 -3.42 -8.20
CA LEU A 37 4.84 -2.51 -7.14
C LEU A 37 5.09 -3.23 -5.80
N LEU A 38 4.23 -4.20 -5.43
CA LEU A 38 4.27 -4.81 -4.10
C LEU A 38 5.10 -6.09 -4.01
N THR A 39 5.37 -6.78 -5.13
CA THR A 39 6.24 -7.95 -5.12
C THR A 39 7.66 -7.65 -4.60
N PRO A 40 8.33 -6.54 -5.00
CA PRO A 40 9.66 -6.22 -4.51
C PRO A 40 9.75 -6.07 -2.99
N PRO A 41 8.98 -5.22 -2.31
CA PRO A 41 9.12 -5.02 -0.87
C PRO A 41 8.69 -6.26 -0.06
N VAL A 42 7.86 -7.14 -0.64
CA VAL A 42 7.40 -8.36 0.06
C VAL A 42 8.45 -9.48 0.01
N VAL A 43 9.16 -9.66 -1.13
CA VAL A 43 10.09 -10.79 -1.30
C VAL A 43 11.39 -10.41 -1.99
N SER A 44 11.32 -9.98 -3.26
CA SER A 44 12.50 -9.96 -4.13
C SER A 44 13.54 -8.91 -3.75
N LEU A 45 13.13 -7.78 -3.17
CA LEU A 45 14.06 -6.73 -2.75
C LEU A 45 14.92 -7.20 -1.56
N ALA A 46 14.32 -7.86 -0.57
CA ALA A 46 15.05 -8.41 0.57
C ALA A 46 16.05 -9.48 0.14
N LEU A 47 15.66 -10.38 -0.78
CA LEU A 47 16.57 -11.37 -1.35
C LEU A 47 17.74 -10.71 -2.10
N ARG A 48 17.45 -9.69 -2.93
CA ARG A 48 18.47 -8.97 -3.69
C ARG A 48 19.47 -8.25 -2.78
N VAL A 49 18.98 -7.59 -1.73
CA VAL A 49 19.83 -6.92 -0.74
C VAL A 49 20.71 -7.94 0.00
N ASN A 50 20.15 -9.10 0.37
CA ASN A 50 20.89 -10.17 1.00
C ASN A 50 21.98 -10.76 0.09
N GLU A 51 21.78 -10.80 -1.23
CA GLU A 51 22.81 -11.23 -2.20
C GLU A 51 23.97 -10.23 -2.29
N VAL A 52 23.67 -8.91 -2.25
CA VAL A 52 24.65 -7.85 -2.50
C VAL A 52 25.43 -7.46 -1.23
N ASP A 53 24.75 -7.39 -0.08
CA ASP A 53 25.35 -7.04 1.21
C ASP A 53 24.73 -7.86 2.34
N PRO A 54 25.13 -9.13 2.51
CA PRO A 54 24.61 -10.00 3.57
C PRO A 54 24.89 -9.49 4.98
N ALA A 55 25.99 -8.75 5.17
CA ALA A 55 26.43 -8.28 6.48
C ALA A 55 25.58 -7.12 7.03
N ASN A 56 25.09 -6.25 6.15
CA ASN A 56 24.31 -5.04 6.52
C ASN A 56 22.91 -5.03 5.92
N LYS A 57 22.37 -6.20 5.53
CA LYS A 57 21.13 -6.34 4.76
C LYS A 57 19.92 -5.64 5.39
N GLU A 58 19.76 -5.70 6.73
CA GLU A 58 18.63 -5.09 7.42
C GLU A 58 18.70 -3.57 7.35
N THR A 59 19.88 -3.00 7.61
CA THR A 59 20.11 -1.56 7.54
C THR A 59 19.98 -1.07 6.09
N ALA A 60 20.55 -1.80 5.14
CA ALA A 60 20.47 -1.49 3.71
C ALA A 60 19.01 -1.50 3.22
N LEU A 61 18.24 -2.55 3.55
CA LEU A 61 16.83 -2.62 3.17
C LEU A 61 16.00 -1.49 3.81
N SER A 62 16.31 -1.14 5.08
CA SER A 62 15.68 -0.02 5.77
C SER A 62 15.86 1.30 5.03
N TRP A 63 17.09 1.60 4.62
CA TRP A 63 17.38 2.81 3.84
C TRP A 63 16.70 2.80 2.47
N ILE A 64 16.73 1.69 1.76
CA ILE A 64 16.12 1.55 0.43
C ILE A 64 14.61 1.79 0.51
N LEU A 65 13.92 1.10 1.42
CA LEU A 65 12.46 1.24 1.59
C LEU A 65 12.08 2.61 2.13
N GLY A 66 12.85 3.15 3.10
CA GLY A 66 12.65 4.48 3.65
C GLY A 66 12.73 5.58 2.59
N LEU A 67 13.80 5.57 1.77
CA LEU A 67 13.95 6.52 0.66
C LEU A 67 12.83 6.38 -0.38
N GLY A 68 12.49 5.13 -0.74
CA GLY A 68 11.40 4.86 -1.68
C GLY A 68 10.04 5.36 -1.18
N ALA A 69 9.75 5.21 0.12
CA ALA A 69 8.50 5.69 0.71
C ALA A 69 8.44 7.23 0.73
N VAL A 70 9.56 7.93 0.97
CA VAL A 70 9.64 9.39 0.82
C VAL A 70 9.33 9.78 -0.63
N VAL A 71 9.93 9.11 -1.61
CA VAL A 71 9.65 9.38 -3.04
C VAL A 71 8.16 9.14 -3.34
N ALA A 72 7.58 8.03 -2.90
CA ALA A 72 6.18 7.70 -3.12
C ALA A 72 5.22 8.75 -2.55
N MET A 73 5.53 9.26 -1.34
CA MET A 73 4.73 10.27 -0.65
C MET A 73 4.55 11.55 -1.48
N PHE A 74 5.58 11.96 -2.23
CA PHE A 74 5.53 13.13 -3.10
C PHE A 74 5.11 12.78 -4.54
N ALA A 75 5.57 11.65 -5.07
CA ALA A 75 5.36 11.27 -6.45
C ALA A 75 3.87 11.08 -6.80
N ASN A 76 3.11 10.41 -5.94
CA ASN A 76 1.71 10.12 -6.20
C ASN A 76 0.85 11.38 -6.32
N PRO A 77 0.82 12.32 -5.35
CA PRO A 77 0.00 13.53 -5.45
C PRO A 77 0.50 14.50 -6.53
N ILE A 78 1.82 14.59 -6.75
CA ILE A 78 2.38 15.44 -7.80
C ILE A 78 2.00 14.90 -9.18
N ALA A 79 2.18 13.61 -9.40
CA ALA A 79 1.80 12.97 -10.66
C ALA A 79 0.29 13.06 -10.93
N GLY A 80 -0.55 12.91 -9.91
CA GLY A 80 -1.99 13.11 -10.01
C GLY A 80 -2.34 14.50 -10.52
N GLN A 81 -1.81 15.54 -9.87
CA GLN A 81 -2.04 16.92 -10.28
C GLN A 81 -1.49 17.26 -11.67
N LEU A 82 -0.31 16.74 -12.02
CA LEU A 82 0.27 16.93 -13.35
C LEU A 82 -0.54 16.19 -14.41
N SER A 83 -1.01 14.97 -14.11
CA SER A 83 -1.86 14.19 -14.98
C SER A 83 -3.19 14.92 -15.26
N ASP A 84 -3.81 15.53 -14.24
CA ASP A 84 -5.03 16.34 -14.40
C ASP A 84 -4.86 17.55 -15.31
N ARG A 85 -3.63 18.02 -15.50
CA ARG A 85 -3.27 19.21 -16.28
C ARG A 85 -2.59 18.87 -17.60
N THR A 86 -2.45 17.59 -17.92
CA THR A 86 -1.74 17.17 -19.14
C THR A 86 -2.57 17.41 -20.38
N SER A 87 -2.14 18.37 -21.22
CA SER A 87 -2.70 18.63 -22.53
C SER A 87 -1.84 17.94 -23.59
N SER A 88 -2.18 16.69 -23.93
CA SER A 88 -1.44 15.85 -24.88
C SER A 88 -2.34 15.35 -26.01
N ARG A 89 -1.73 15.11 -27.19
CA ARG A 89 -2.43 14.46 -28.32
C ARG A 89 -2.86 13.03 -28.00
N LEU A 90 -2.18 12.38 -27.05
CA LEU A 90 -2.49 11.01 -26.60
C LEU A 90 -3.61 10.98 -25.55
N GLY A 91 -4.03 12.14 -25.04
CA GLY A 91 -4.96 12.26 -23.92
C GLY A 91 -4.29 12.74 -22.65
N MET A 92 -5.03 12.76 -21.56
CA MET A 92 -4.62 13.27 -20.26
C MET A 92 -3.91 12.19 -19.42
N ARG A 93 -4.41 10.96 -19.41
CA ARG A 93 -3.95 9.84 -18.55
C ARG A 93 -2.97 8.90 -19.23
N ARG A 94 -3.14 8.62 -20.55
CA ARG A 94 -2.30 7.68 -21.30
C ARG A 94 -0.80 7.95 -21.19
N PRO A 95 -0.30 9.22 -21.33
CA PRO A 95 1.14 9.48 -21.20
C PRO A 95 1.71 9.07 -19.83
N TRP A 96 0.95 9.25 -18.77
CA TRP A 96 1.35 8.90 -17.38
C TRP A 96 1.33 7.40 -17.15
N LEU A 97 0.36 6.68 -17.74
CA LEU A 97 0.30 5.22 -17.67
C LEU A 97 1.49 4.58 -18.38
N VAL A 98 1.79 5.00 -19.61
CA VAL A 98 2.90 4.44 -20.41
C VAL A 98 4.25 4.91 -19.88
N GLY A 99 4.42 6.22 -19.68
CA GLY A 99 5.68 6.81 -19.19
C GLY A 99 6.01 6.35 -17.78
N GLY A 100 5.03 6.33 -16.89
CA GLY A 100 5.20 5.84 -15.52
C GLY A 100 5.56 4.36 -15.49
N MET A 101 4.91 3.52 -16.32
CA MET A 101 5.24 2.10 -16.44
C MET A 101 6.67 1.88 -16.96
N ALA A 102 7.09 2.64 -17.96
CA ALA A 102 8.46 2.57 -18.50
C ALA A 102 9.50 2.98 -17.44
N ILE A 103 9.26 4.08 -16.70
CA ILE A 103 10.13 4.52 -15.61
C ILE A 103 10.16 3.48 -14.48
N GLY A 104 9.01 2.94 -14.08
CA GLY A 104 8.93 1.90 -13.06
C GLY A 104 9.68 0.63 -13.45
N THR A 105 9.54 0.20 -14.71
CA THR A 105 10.27 -0.95 -15.27
C THR A 105 11.79 -0.70 -15.27
N ALA A 106 12.22 0.50 -15.68
CA ALA A 106 13.64 0.87 -15.66
C ALA A 106 14.21 0.83 -14.23
N GLY A 107 13.44 1.31 -13.24
CA GLY A 107 13.82 1.22 -11.83
C GLY A 107 14.00 -0.21 -11.36
N LEU A 108 13.05 -1.12 -11.66
CA LEU A 108 13.17 -2.54 -11.31
C LEU A 108 14.32 -3.23 -12.04
N TYR A 109 14.61 -2.85 -13.29
CA TYR A 109 15.76 -3.35 -14.02
C TYR A 109 17.08 -2.95 -13.35
N VAL A 110 17.19 -1.69 -12.90
CA VAL A 110 18.37 -1.21 -12.16
C VAL A 110 18.55 -1.98 -10.85
N ILE A 111 17.46 -2.29 -10.13
CA ILE A 111 17.52 -3.13 -8.91
C ILE A 111 18.02 -4.54 -9.26
N ALA A 112 17.42 -5.16 -10.27
CA ALA A 112 17.72 -6.54 -10.65
C ALA A 112 19.17 -6.75 -11.09
N THR A 113 19.79 -5.73 -11.71
CA THR A 113 21.16 -5.77 -12.24
C THR A 113 22.19 -5.04 -11.38
N GLY A 114 21.75 -4.17 -10.44
CA GLY A 114 22.62 -3.29 -9.66
C GLY A 114 23.55 -4.06 -8.72
N ALA A 115 24.85 -3.80 -8.83
CA ALA A 115 25.90 -4.50 -8.07
C ALA A 115 26.19 -3.86 -6.69
N SER A 116 25.49 -2.81 -6.28
CA SER A 116 25.67 -2.16 -4.99
C SER A 116 24.36 -1.68 -4.40
N ILE A 117 24.33 -1.49 -3.06
CA ILE A 117 23.17 -0.99 -2.33
C ILE A 117 22.74 0.39 -2.85
N ALA A 118 23.68 1.25 -3.25
CA ALA A 118 23.36 2.56 -3.80
C ALA A 118 22.57 2.45 -5.13
N TRP A 119 22.94 1.52 -6.03
CA TRP A 119 22.20 1.25 -7.25
C TRP A 119 20.81 0.69 -6.98
N ILE A 120 20.68 -0.22 -6.01
CA ILE A 120 19.40 -0.78 -5.60
C ILE A 120 18.49 0.33 -5.03
N ALA A 121 19.04 1.22 -4.18
CA ALA A 121 18.30 2.35 -3.63
C ALA A 121 17.84 3.33 -4.72
N ALA A 122 18.73 3.70 -5.64
CA ALA A 122 18.39 4.55 -6.78
C ALA A 122 17.31 3.90 -7.67
N GLY A 123 17.46 2.61 -7.99
CA GLY A 123 16.48 1.85 -8.74
C GLY A 123 15.11 1.82 -8.06
N TRP A 124 15.08 1.64 -6.72
CA TRP A 124 13.84 1.64 -5.97
C TRP A 124 13.16 3.03 -5.96
N CYS A 125 13.93 4.11 -5.83
CA CYS A 125 13.39 5.47 -5.95
C CYS A 125 12.80 5.73 -7.35
N ILE A 126 13.49 5.28 -8.41
CA ILE A 126 12.99 5.39 -9.79
C ILE A 126 11.72 4.55 -9.97
N ALA A 127 11.69 3.32 -9.45
CA ALA A 127 10.52 2.46 -9.49
C ALA A 127 9.32 3.09 -8.78
N GLN A 128 9.52 3.64 -7.58
CA GLN A 128 8.49 4.34 -6.83
C GLN A 128 7.95 5.57 -7.57
N LEU A 129 8.83 6.36 -8.18
CA LEU A 129 8.41 7.50 -9.01
C LEU A 129 7.50 7.04 -10.15
N GLY A 130 7.92 6.02 -10.90
CA GLY A 130 7.18 5.51 -12.06
C GLY A 130 5.83 4.87 -11.65
N PHE A 131 5.84 3.93 -10.73
CA PHE A 131 4.61 3.22 -10.34
C PHE A 131 3.60 4.13 -9.62
N ASN A 132 4.05 5.11 -8.83
CA ASN A 132 3.14 6.08 -8.22
C ASN A 132 2.52 7.01 -9.25
N ALA A 133 3.23 7.33 -10.34
CA ALA A 133 2.67 8.07 -11.46
C ALA A 133 1.58 7.25 -12.19
N VAL A 134 1.82 5.94 -12.39
CA VAL A 134 0.79 5.03 -12.94
C VAL A 134 -0.40 4.93 -12.01
N LEU A 135 -0.19 4.74 -10.70
CA LEU A 135 -1.27 4.63 -9.72
C LEU A 135 -2.13 5.90 -9.67
N ALA A 136 -1.52 7.07 -9.66
CA ALA A 136 -2.25 8.33 -9.68
C ALA A 136 -3.14 8.47 -10.93
N ALA A 137 -2.59 8.13 -12.10
CA ALA A 137 -3.32 8.21 -13.36
C ALA A 137 -4.44 7.16 -13.46
N ILE A 138 -4.16 5.90 -13.08
CA ILE A 138 -5.12 4.80 -13.22
C ILE A 138 -6.29 4.94 -12.23
N VAL A 139 -6.04 5.40 -11.00
CA VAL A 139 -7.11 5.66 -10.01
C VAL A 139 -8.04 6.78 -10.49
N ALA A 140 -7.51 7.82 -11.12
CA ALA A 140 -8.27 8.93 -11.64
C ALA A 140 -9.22 8.54 -12.80
N VAL A 141 -8.97 7.43 -13.51
CA VAL A 141 -9.88 6.92 -14.53
C VAL A 141 -11.26 6.55 -13.95
N LEU A 142 -11.33 6.10 -12.69
CA LEU A 142 -12.60 5.73 -12.06
C LEU A 142 -13.62 6.89 -12.05
N PRO A 143 -13.33 8.07 -11.46
CA PRO A 143 -14.23 9.21 -11.53
C PRO A 143 -14.34 9.81 -12.94
N ASP A 144 -13.31 9.66 -13.80
CA ASP A 144 -13.30 10.24 -15.13
C ASP A 144 -14.22 9.52 -16.11
N GLN A 145 -14.37 8.19 -16.01
CA GLN A 145 -15.08 7.38 -17.02
C GLN A 145 -16.25 6.57 -16.48
N VAL A 146 -16.22 6.19 -15.20
CA VAL A 146 -17.26 5.32 -14.64
C VAL A 146 -18.42 6.15 -14.09
N PRO A 147 -19.68 5.94 -14.57
CA PRO A 147 -20.87 6.58 -14.02
C PRO A 147 -21.07 6.23 -12.54
N ASP A 148 -21.70 7.14 -11.79
CA ASP A 148 -21.87 7.01 -10.33
C ASP A 148 -22.58 5.70 -9.93
N GLU A 149 -23.54 5.24 -10.75
CA GLU A 149 -24.29 4.00 -10.53
C GLU A 149 -23.40 2.72 -10.60
N GLN A 150 -22.31 2.78 -11.36
CA GLN A 150 -21.38 1.65 -11.53
C GLN A 150 -20.12 1.75 -10.66
N ARG A 151 -19.82 2.93 -10.09
CA ARG A 151 -18.61 3.18 -9.30
C ARG A 151 -18.45 2.22 -8.13
N GLY A 152 -19.52 1.93 -7.41
CA GLY A 152 -19.47 0.99 -6.29
C GLY A 152 -19.01 -0.41 -6.70
N ARG A 153 -19.57 -0.93 -7.81
CA ARG A 153 -19.19 -2.25 -8.35
C ARG A 153 -17.74 -2.27 -8.85
N VAL A 154 -17.33 -1.23 -9.57
CA VAL A 154 -15.94 -1.14 -10.10
C VAL A 154 -14.95 -0.96 -8.96
N SER A 155 -15.21 -0.07 -7.99
CA SER A 155 -14.36 0.12 -6.81
C SER A 155 -14.21 -1.16 -6.00
N GLY A 156 -15.27 -1.97 -5.87
CA GLY A 156 -15.19 -3.28 -5.22
C GLY A 156 -14.23 -4.22 -5.93
N ALA A 157 -14.28 -4.27 -7.27
CA ALA A 157 -13.34 -5.07 -8.07
C ALA A 157 -11.90 -4.58 -7.93
N LEU A 158 -11.68 -3.24 -7.97
CA LEU A 158 -10.35 -2.65 -7.76
C LEU A 158 -9.81 -2.90 -6.36
N GLY A 159 -10.66 -2.90 -5.33
CA GLY A 159 -10.26 -3.15 -3.94
C GLY A 159 -9.63 -4.53 -3.72
N ILE A 160 -10.05 -5.54 -4.47
CA ILE A 160 -9.50 -6.90 -4.39
C ILE A 160 -8.13 -6.99 -5.06
N CYS A 161 -7.85 -6.13 -6.05
CA CYS A 161 -6.63 -6.20 -6.87
C CYS A 161 -5.33 -6.10 -6.06
N LEU A 162 -5.32 -5.33 -4.97
CA LEU A 162 -4.14 -5.19 -4.11
C LEU A 162 -3.75 -6.55 -3.50
N GLN A 163 -4.70 -7.24 -2.87
CA GLN A 163 -4.42 -8.53 -2.21
C GLN A 163 -4.11 -9.64 -3.22
N VAL A 164 -4.89 -9.73 -4.29
CA VAL A 164 -4.65 -10.71 -5.35
C VAL A 164 -3.34 -10.43 -6.08
N GLY A 165 -2.97 -9.14 -6.25
CA GLY A 165 -1.71 -8.72 -6.84
C GLY A 165 -0.50 -9.16 -6.01
N ILE A 166 -0.54 -9.02 -4.68
CA ILE A 166 0.52 -9.50 -3.79
C ILE A 166 0.65 -11.03 -3.92
N VAL A 167 -0.45 -11.78 -3.81
CA VAL A 167 -0.43 -13.25 -3.91
C VAL A 167 0.13 -13.71 -5.25
N ALA A 168 -0.34 -13.12 -6.36
CA ALA A 168 0.13 -13.46 -7.69
C ALA A 168 1.62 -13.11 -7.89
N GLY A 169 2.06 -11.95 -7.40
CA GLY A 169 3.45 -11.54 -7.47
C GLY A 169 4.37 -12.48 -6.70
N VAL A 170 4.00 -12.85 -5.46
CA VAL A 170 4.77 -13.79 -4.65
C VAL A 170 4.76 -15.20 -5.29
N TYR A 171 3.63 -15.64 -5.86
CA TYR A 171 3.59 -16.90 -6.62
C TYR A 171 4.56 -16.89 -7.81
N LEU A 172 4.60 -15.79 -8.57
CA LEU A 172 5.54 -15.67 -9.68
C LEU A 172 7.01 -15.69 -9.21
N THR A 173 7.33 -15.11 -8.05
CA THR A 173 8.71 -15.20 -7.50
C THR A 173 9.10 -16.64 -7.16
N GLN A 174 8.16 -17.47 -6.72
CA GLN A 174 8.40 -18.88 -6.48
C GLN A 174 8.58 -19.67 -7.79
N ALA A 175 7.86 -19.30 -8.85
CA ALA A 175 7.87 -20.01 -10.11
C ALA A 175 9.15 -19.77 -10.95
N VAL A 176 9.95 -18.74 -10.61
CA VAL A 176 11.16 -18.37 -11.35
C VAL A 176 12.42 -18.68 -10.55
N GLY A 177 13.47 -19.16 -11.24
CA GLY A 177 14.71 -19.60 -10.62
C GLY A 177 15.78 -18.51 -10.42
N THR A 178 15.53 -17.24 -10.81
CA THR A 178 16.54 -16.18 -10.76
C THR A 178 15.97 -14.90 -10.16
N THR A 179 16.77 -14.20 -9.37
CA THR A 179 16.38 -12.91 -8.78
C THR A 179 16.00 -11.88 -9.83
N PHE A 180 16.68 -11.86 -10.97
CA PHE A 180 16.33 -11.00 -12.11
C PHE A 180 14.88 -11.24 -12.58
N ALA A 181 14.49 -12.50 -12.77
CA ALA A 181 13.15 -12.85 -13.21
C ALA A 181 12.08 -12.53 -12.15
N MET A 182 12.41 -12.58 -10.84
CA MET A 182 11.50 -12.18 -9.76
C MET A 182 11.06 -10.72 -9.86
N PHE A 183 11.89 -9.84 -10.42
CA PHE A 183 11.53 -8.43 -10.68
C PHE A 183 10.87 -8.27 -12.05
N MET A 184 11.45 -8.89 -13.09
CA MET A 184 11.06 -8.59 -14.47
C MET A 184 9.78 -9.28 -14.90
N LEU A 185 9.46 -10.50 -14.43
CA LEU A 185 8.27 -11.22 -14.88
C LEU A 185 6.97 -10.55 -14.39
N PRO A 186 6.79 -10.23 -13.10
CA PRO A 186 5.61 -9.48 -12.65
C PRO A 186 5.48 -8.12 -13.37
N CYS A 187 6.62 -7.45 -13.59
CA CYS A 187 6.68 -6.16 -14.26
C CYS A 187 6.27 -6.26 -15.74
N ALA A 188 6.74 -7.27 -16.46
CA ALA A 188 6.40 -7.48 -17.87
C ALA A 188 4.90 -7.78 -18.07
N ILE A 189 4.33 -8.59 -17.16
CA ILE A 189 2.89 -8.84 -17.14
C ILE A 189 2.11 -7.54 -16.90
N ALA A 190 2.52 -6.75 -15.90
CA ALA A 190 1.92 -5.46 -15.61
C ALA A 190 2.00 -4.50 -16.80
N ALA A 191 3.17 -4.42 -17.45
CA ALA A 191 3.36 -3.59 -18.63
C ALA A 191 2.45 -4.01 -19.79
N ALA A 192 2.32 -5.31 -20.06
CA ALA A 192 1.40 -5.83 -21.08
C ALA A 192 -0.07 -5.45 -20.75
N LEU A 193 -0.50 -5.60 -19.51
CA LEU A 193 -1.85 -5.23 -19.07
C LEU A 193 -2.11 -3.73 -19.18
N ILE A 194 -1.12 -2.89 -18.85
CA ILE A 194 -1.21 -1.42 -19.01
C ILE A 194 -1.30 -1.07 -20.50
N VAL A 195 -0.51 -1.70 -21.39
CA VAL A 195 -0.60 -1.47 -22.83
C VAL A 195 -2.00 -1.80 -23.35
N VAL A 196 -2.56 -2.96 -22.98
CA VAL A 196 -3.92 -3.34 -23.36
C VAL A 196 -4.93 -2.32 -22.86
N PHE A 197 -4.80 -1.87 -21.59
CA PHE A 197 -5.68 -0.86 -21.02
C PHE A 197 -5.62 0.48 -21.75
N VAL A 198 -4.42 0.95 -22.06
CA VAL A 198 -4.20 2.21 -22.81
C VAL A 198 -4.84 2.19 -24.20
N LEU A 199 -4.87 1.04 -24.86
CA LEU A 199 -5.53 0.87 -26.16
C LEU A 199 -7.06 0.97 -26.06
N VAL A 200 -7.64 0.50 -24.95
CA VAL A 200 -9.10 0.51 -24.73
C VAL A 200 -9.60 1.80 -24.06
N LEU A 201 -8.71 2.50 -23.34
CA LEU A 201 -9.05 3.71 -22.59
C LEU A 201 -9.48 4.84 -23.56
N ASP A 202 -10.69 5.35 -23.42
CA ASP A 202 -11.13 6.56 -24.13
C ASP A 202 -10.71 7.80 -23.35
N ASP A 203 -9.46 8.24 -23.55
CA ASP A 203 -8.84 9.27 -22.75
C ASP A 203 -9.23 10.67 -23.23
N LYS A 204 -9.68 11.51 -22.28
CA LYS A 204 -10.05 12.89 -22.56
C LYS A 204 -8.85 13.73 -22.99
N ARG A 205 -9.07 14.63 -23.94
CA ARG A 205 -8.13 15.69 -24.29
C ARG A 205 -8.60 16.99 -23.66
N ILE A 206 -7.71 17.62 -22.91
CA ILE A 206 -7.94 18.94 -22.31
C ILE A 206 -7.23 19.97 -23.17
N GLU A 207 -7.91 21.08 -23.50
CA GLU A 207 -7.27 22.21 -24.16
C GLU A 207 -6.40 22.98 -23.19
N LYS A 208 -5.28 23.54 -23.69
CA LYS A 208 -4.34 24.31 -22.85
C LYS A 208 -5.00 25.49 -22.14
N SER A 209 -6.09 26.04 -22.69
CA SER A 209 -6.89 27.13 -22.13
C SER A 209 -7.68 26.73 -20.87
N GLU A 210 -7.95 25.43 -20.71
CA GLU A 210 -8.71 24.89 -19.57
C GLU A 210 -7.83 24.49 -18.38
N VAL A 211 -6.49 24.54 -18.55
CA VAL A 211 -5.54 24.11 -17.54
C VAL A 211 -5.36 25.19 -16.47
N SER A 212 -5.79 24.91 -15.24
CA SER A 212 -5.53 25.78 -14.08
C SER A 212 -4.05 25.79 -13.69
N PRO A 213 -3.49 26.91 -13.19
CA PRO A 213 -2.10 26.98 -12.77
C PRO A 213 -1.83 26.00 -11.62
N PHE A 214 -0.58 25.47 -11.60
CA PHE A 214 -0.14 24.54 -10.57
C PHE A 214 0.27 25.31 -9.31
N ASP A 215 -0.48 25.19 -8.24
CA ASP A 215 -0.18 25.74 -6.92
C ASP A 215 0.35 24.66 -5.97
N LEU A 216 1.68 24.43 -6.02
CA LEU A 216 2.36 23.48 -5.15
C LEU A 216 2.34 23.91 -3.68
N ILE A 217 2.48 25.23 -3.42
CA ILE A 217 2.52 25.75 -2.06
C ILE A 217 1.15 25.66 -1.41
N GLY A 218 0.08 26.05 -2.13
CA GLY A 218 -1.29 25.90 -1.68
C GLY A 218 -1.66 24.45 -1.43
N PHE A 219 -1.17 23.52 -2.27
CA PHE A 219 -1.36 22.09 -2.07
C PHE A 219 -0.77 21.64 -0.73
N PHE A 220 0.51 21.88 -0.44
CA PHE A 220 1.14 21.46 0.83
C PHE A 220 0.59 22.19 2.05
N ARG A 221 0.27 23.48 1.93
CA ARG A 221 -0.34 24.24 3.02
C ARG A 221 -1.71 23.67 3.44
N ASN A 222 -2.41 23.06 2.51
CA ASN A 222 -3.69 22.43 2.77
C ASN A 222 -3.59 21.06 3.46
N PHE A 223 -2.40 20.43 3.56
CA PHE A 223 -2.20 19.14 4.23
C PHE A 223 -2.07 19.23 5.75
N TRP A 224 -2.13 20.42 6.33
CA TRP A 224 -2.06 20.58 7.77
C TRP A 224 -3.45 20.64 8.40
N ILE A 225 -3.71 19.73 9.34
CA ILE A 225 -4.89 19.74 10.21
C ILE A 225 -4.41 19.98 11.63
N ASP A 226 -4.94 21.02 12.30
CA ASP A 226 -4.58 21.36 13.68
C ASP A 226 -5.14 20.29 14.65
N PRO A 227 -4.28 19.50 15.35
CA PRO A 227 -4.74 18.46 16.26
C PRO A 227 -5.59 18.99 17.43
N ARG A 228 -5.43 20.27 17.79
CA ARG A 228 -6.17 20.89 18.88
C ARG A 228 -7.60 21.21 18.48
N LYS A 229 -7.82 21.47 17.19
CA LYS A 229 -9.16 21.75 16.64
C LYS A 229 -9.93 20.48 16.28
N ALA A 230 -9.20 19.39 15.98
CA ALA A 230 -9.77 18.10 15.60
C ALA A 230 -9.12 16.94 16.40
N PRO A 231 -9.34 16.87 17.72
CA PRO A 231 -8.67 15.89 18.58
C PRO A 231 -9.05 14.44 18.24
N ASP A 232 -10.29 14.17 17.88
CA ASP A 232 -10.74 12.82 17.50
C ASP A 232 -10.08 12.33 16.21
N PHE A 233 -9.90 13.22 15.24
CA PHE A 233 -9.14 12.95 14.01
C PHE A 233 -7.67 12.67 14.32
N ALA A 234 -7.06 13.47 15.21
CA ALA A 234 -5.66 13.28 15.61
C ALA A 234 -5.45 11.92 16.31
N TRP A 235 -6.34 11.52 17.19
CA TRP A 235 -6.27 10.19 17.84
C TRP A 235 -6.47 9.05 16.85
N ALA A 236 -7.40 9.18 15.90
CA ALA A 236 -7.57 8.20 14.83
C ALA A 236 -6.32 8.11 13.94
N PHE A 237 -5.68 9.25 13.62
CA PHE A 237 -4.42 9.30 12.89
C PHE A 237 -3.30 8.56 13.65
N VAL A 238 -3.12 8.83 14.94
CA VAL A 238 -2.12 8.16 15.78
C VAL A 238 -2.38 6.66 15.85
N SER A 239 -3.62 6.23 16.06
CA SER A 239 -3.99 4.82 16.09
C SER A 239 -3.58 4.10 14.81
N ARG A 240 -3.96 4.66 13.65
CA ARG A 240 -3.61 4.11 12.33
C ARG A 240 -2.11 4.09 12.11
N PHE A 241 -1.42 5.18 12.44
CA PHE A 241 0.03 5.30 12.31
C PHE A 241 0.76 4.21 13.10
N MET A 242 0.38 4.00 14.36
CA MET A 242 1.00 3.00 15.24
C MET A 242 0.77 1.57 14.75
N LEU A 243 -0.45 1.24 14.30
CA LEU A 243 -0.75 -0.06 13.74
C LEU A 243 0.05 -0.32 12.45
N PHE A 244 0.14 0.68 11.58
CA PHE A 244 0.88 0.56 10.33
C PHE A 244 2.40 0.51 10.52
N ILE A 245 2.97 0.99 11.66
CA ILE A 245 4.36 0.69 12.04
C ILE A 245 4.54 -0.83 12.21
N GLY A 246 3.62 -1.50 12.89
CA GLY A 246 3.65 -2.96 13.03
C GLY A 246 3.59 -3.68 11.67
N LEU A 247 2.68 -3.24 10.80
CA LEU A 247 2.53 -3.79 9.44
C LEU A 247 3.80 -3.60 8.61
N ALA A 248 4.35 -2.40 8.59
CA ALA A 248 5.56 -2.08 7.83
C ALA A 248 6.77 -2.87 8.36
N THR A 249 6.89 -3.03 9.69
CA THR A 249 7.93 -3.85 10.30
C THR A 249 7.84 -5.30 9.85
N LEU A 250 6.66 -5.91 9.90
CA LEU A 250 6.46 -7.28 9.48
C LEU A 250 6.79 -7.47 7.99
N LEU A 251 6.22 -6.63 7.12
CA LEU A 251 6.46 -6.71 5.67
C LEU A 251 7.94 -6.55 5.31
N THR A 252 8.66 -5.68 6.02
CA THR A 252 10.08 -5.42 5.74
C THR A 252 10.99 -6.55 6.19
N TYR A 253 10.74 -7.10 7.38
CA TYR A 253 11.73 -7.97 8.04
C TYR A 253 11.38 -9.46 8.04
N GLN A 254 10.18 -9.86 7.59
CA GLN A 254 9.77 -11.26 7.60
C GLN A 254 10.68 -12.18 6.78
N VAL A 255 11.24 -11.69 5.64
CA VAL A 255 12.19 -12.49 4.83
C VAL A 255 13.49 -12.73 5.61
N PHE A 256 14.03 -11.71 6.26
CA PHE A 256 15.24 -11.85 7.06
C PHE A 256 15.01 -12.67 8.32
N TYR A 257 13.82 -12.56 8.92
CA TYR A 257 13.41 -13.43 10.02
C TYR A 257 13.44 -14.93 9.61
N LEU A 258 12.90 -15.24 8.42
CA LEU A 258 12.94 -16.61 7.90
C LEU A 258 14.38 -17.08 7.63
N LEU A 259 15.24 -16.22 7.08
CA LEU A 259 16.64 -16.55 6.78
C LEU A 259 17.47 -16.76 8.06
N ASP A 260 17.40 -15.82 9.00
CA ASP A 260 18.34 -15.73 10.12
C ASP A 260 17.81 -16.44 11.38
N GLN A 261 16.54 -16.29 11.70
CA GLN A 261 15.95 -16.87 12.92
C GLN A 261 15.45 -18.30 12.68
N LEU A 262 14.78 -18.55 11.55
CA LEU A 262 14.26 -19.88 11.21
C LEU A 262 15.20 -20.68 10.29
N HIS A 263 16.37 -20.13 9.96
CA HIS A 263 17.45 -20.78 9.19
C HIS A 263 17.03 -21.33 7.83
N TYR A 264 16.07 -20.65 7.16
CA TYR A 264 15.66 -21.00 5.80
C TYR A 264 16.77 -20.64 4.80
N LYS A 265 16.98 -21.50 3.79
CA LYS A 265 17.86 -21.17 2.66
C LYS A 265 17.17 -20.19 1.72
N GLY A 266 17.93 -19.32 1.04
CA GLY A 266 17.40 -18.34 0.12
C GLY A 266 16.45 -18.92 -0.94
N GLU A 267 16.73 -20.12 -1.45
CA GLU A 267 15.91 -20.86 -2.41
C GLU A 267 14.53 -21.26 -1.85
N GLN A 268 14.39 -21.41 -0.54
CA GLN A 268 13.16 -21.82 0.14
C GLN A 268 12.26 -20.61 0.46
N ILE A 269 12.83 -19.40 0.47
CA ILE A 269 12.10 -18.18 0.86
C ILE A 269 10.86 -17.90 0.00
N PRO A 270 10.91 -17.98 -1.35
CA PRO A 270 9.73 -17.71 -2.16
C PRO A 270 8.54 -18.63 -1.81
N ALA A 271 8.79 -19.93 -1.56
CA ALA A 271 7.77 -20.89 -1.17
C ALA A 271 7.20 -20.60 0.22
N ALA A 272 8.07 -20.30 1.20
CA ALA A 272 7.67 -19.91 2.54
C ALA A 272 6.84 -18.61 2.53
N MET A 273 7.26 -17.62 1.73
CA MET A 273 6.56 -16.35 1.56
C MET A 273 5.22 -16.52 0.86
N LEU A 274 5.11 -17.42 -0.13
CA LEU A 274 3.82 -17.73 -0.75
C LEU A 274 2.85 -18.31 0.28
N THR A 275 3.29 -19.30 1.06
CA THR A 275 2.46 -19.91 2.12
C THR A 275 2.01 -18.86 3.14
N SER A 276 2.92 -18.02 3.62
CA SER A 276 2.62 -16.94 4.57
C SER A 276 1.63 -15.92 3.99
N THR A 277 1.82 -15.55 2.71
CA THR A 277 0.94 -14.59 2.02
C THR A 277 -0.46 -15.17 1.82
N LEU A 278 -0.58 -16.46 1.47
CA LEU A 278 -1.87 -17.13 1.35
C LEU A 278 -2.59 -17.20 2.69
N VAL A 279 -1.89 -17.56 3.77
CA VAL A 279 -2.44 -17.58 5.15
C VAL A 279 -2.90 -16.18 5.56
N THR A 280 -2.06 -15.16 5.37
CA THR A 280 -2.43 -13.75 5.68
C THR A 280 -3.67 -13.34 4.89
N THR A 281 -3.69 -13.58 3.57
CA THR A 281 -4.81 -13.19 2.71
C THR A 281 -6.10 -13.90 3.13
N ALA A 282 -6.06 -15.21 3.35
CA ALA A 282 -7.23 -15.98 3.76
C ALA A 282 -7.78 -15.48 5.10
N THR A 283 -6.92 -15.29 6.10
CA THR A 283 -7.34 -14.81 7.43
C THR A 283 -7.79 -13.35 7.41
N THR A 284 -7.19 -12.50 6.55
CA THR A 284 -7.65 -11.12 6.33
C THR A 284 -9.07 -11.09 5.74
N VAL A 285 -9.34 -11.93 4.75
CA VAL A 285 -10.68 -12.05 4.16
C VAL A 285 -11.69 -12.51 5.21
N VAL A 286 -11.38 -13.57 5.96
CA VAL A 286 -12.25 -14.07 7.04
C VAL A 286 -12.49 -12.97 8.09
N GLY A 287 -11.43 -12.30 8.55
CA GLY A 287 -11.52 -11.21 9.53
C GLY A 287 -12.40 -10.06 9.04
N SER A 288 -12.25 -9.66 7.76
CA SER A 288 -13.05 -8.58 7.16
C SER A 288 -14.53 -8.94 7.07
N PHE A 289 -14.87 -10.15 6.62
CA PHE A 289 -16.26 -10.59 6.54
C PHE A 289 -16.91 -10.71 7.92
N CYS A 290 -16.25 -11.37 8.87
CA CYS A 290 -16.76 -11.55 10.22
C CYS A 290 -16.99 -10.21 10.93
N SER A 291 -16.02 -9.31 10.83
CA SER A 291 -16.09 -8.03 11.54
C SER A 291 -17.03 -7.03 10.87
N GLY A 292 -17.09 -6.98 9.56
CA GLY A 292 -18.02 -6.11 8.84
C GLY A 292 -19.47 -6.43 9.25
N TRP A 293 -19.87 -7.69 9.16
CA TRP A 293 -21.20 -8.12 9.58
C TRP A 293 -21.49 -7.89 11.08
N LEU A 294 -20.52 -8.17 11.95
CA LEU A 294 -20.71 -8.03 13.39
C LEU A 294 -20.69 -6.56 13.82
N SER A 295 -19.81 -5.73 13.24
CA SER A 295 -19.73 -4.29 13.51
C SER A 295 -21.01 -3.56 13.12
N ASP A 296 -21.61 -3.93 11.98
CA ASP A 296 -22.88 -3.33 11.53
C ASP A 296 -24.04 -3.67 12.47
N ARG A 297 -24.06 -4.90 13.04
CA ARG A 297 -25.06 -5.32 14.02
C ARG A 297 -24.89 -4.67 15.39
N VAL A 298 -23.67 -4.56 15.86
CA VAL A 298 -23.37 -4.04 17.21
C VAL A 298 -23.35 -2.51 17.26
N GLY A 299 -23.02 -1.86 16.13
CA GLY A 299 -22.95 -0.39 16.01
C GLY A 299 -21.82 0.27 16.83
N ARG A 300 -20.88 -0.51 17.41
CA ARG A 300 -19.79 -0.03 18.25
C ARG A 300 -18.45 -0.12 17.54
N ARG A 301 -18.25 0.69 16.52
CA ARG A 301 -17.05 0.66 15.66
C ARG A 301 -15.73 0.82 16.42
N LYS A 302 -15.71 1.64 17.44
CA LYS A 302 -14.55 1.87 18.31
C LYS A 302 -14.00 0.58 18.94
N VAL A 303 -14.89 -0.27 19.45
CA VAL A 303 -14.53 -1.55 20.09
C VAL A 303 -13.86 -2.47 19.08
N PHE A 304 -14.37 -2.52 17.82
CA PHE A 304 -13.80 -3.35 16.78
C PHE A 304 -12.40 -2.89 16.35
N VAL A 305 -12.17 -1.58 16.21
CA VAL A 305 -10.84 -1.05 15.87
C VAL A 305 -9.86 -1.34 17.00
N CYS A 306 -10.25 -1.15 18.26
CA CYS A 306 -9.42 -1.48 19.41
C CYS A 306 -9.09 -2.98 19.48
N ALA A 307 -10.11 -3.83 19.32
CA ALA A 307 -9.92 -5.29 19.31
C ALA A 307 -9.04 -5.75 18.13
N ALA A 308 -9.24 -5.17 16.94
CA ALA A 308 -8.43 -5.47 15.77
C ALA A 308 -6.95 -5.17 15.98
N ALA A 309 -6.64 -3.98 16.50
CA ALA A 309 -5.26 -3.57 16.78
C ALA A 309 -4.63 -4.44 17.89
N PHE A 310 -5.40 -4.84 18.88
CA PHE A 310 -4.94 -5.76 19.94
C PHE A 310 -4.69 -7.17 19.39
N ILE A 311 -5.60 -7.73 18.60
CA ILE A 311 -5.40 -9.03 17.92
C ILE A 311 -4.15 -8.98 17.04
N TYR A 312 -3.99 -7.90 16.29
CA TYR A 312 -2.81 -7.68 15.46
C TYR A 312 -1.52 -7.67 16.29
N ALA A 313 -1.52 -6.97 17.43
CA ALA A 313 -0.40 -6.93 18.36
C ALA A 313 -0.06 -8.32 18.92
N CYS A 314 -1.07 -9.10 19.33
CA CYS A 314 -0.87 -10.49 19.78
C CYS A 314 -0.24 -11.35 18.68
N GLY A 315 -0.68 -11.20 17.42
CA GLY A 315 -0.10 -11.91 16.28
C GLY A 315 1.38 -11.58 16.07
N LEU A 316 1.76 -10.30 16.13
CA LEU A 316 3.15 -9.86 16.05
C LEU A 316 4.01 -10.41 17.21
N ALA A 317 3.47 -10.46 18.43
CA ALA A 317 4.15 -11.05 19.57
C ALA A 317 4.40 -12.57 19.35
N VAL A 318 3.41 -13.28 18.82
CA VAL A 318 3.55 -14.71 18.46
C VAL A 318 4.62 -14.90 17.38
N VAL A 319 4.64 -14.05 16.33
CA VAL A 319 5.72 -14.05 15.32
C VAL A 319 7.08 -13.87 15.99
N GLY A 320 7.21 -12.89 16.90
CA GLY A 320 8.48 -12.58 17.56
C GLY A 320 9.07 -13.70 18.41
N VAL A 321 8.23 -14.58 18.96
CA VAL A 321 8.66 -15.70 19.81
C VAL A 321 8.62 -17.06 19.09
N ALA A 322 8.22 -17.11 17.83
CA ALA A 322 8.15 -18.34 17.08
C ALA A 322 9.56 -18.92 16.84
N THR A 323 9.70 -20.21 17.08
CA THR A 323 10.95 -20.97 16.92
C THR A 323 10.95 -21.86 15.67
N ASP A 324 9.80 -22.00 15.04
CA ASP A 324 9.62 -22.79 13.82
C ASP A 324 8.63 -22.11 12.85
N PHE A 325 8.57 -22.64 11.65
CA PHE A 325 7.69 -22.08 10.60
C PHE A 325 6.20 -22.22 10.93
N GLN A 326 5.81 -23.26 11.66
CA GLN A 326 4.43 -23.46 12.05
C GLN A 326 3.96 -22.38 13.06
N GLY A 327 4.82 -22.09 14.07
CA GLY A 327 4.58 -20.99 15.02
C GLY A 327 4.53 -19.64 14.32
N PHE A 328 5.43 -19.40 13.36
CA PHE A 328 5.40 -18.21 12.51
C PHE A 328 4.08 -18.10 11.75
N LEU A 329 3.59 -19.18 11.13
CA LEU A 329 2.31 -19.20 10.40
C LEU A 329 1.12 -18.92 11.32
N TRP A 330 1.12 -19.41 12.55
CA TRP A 330 0.09 -19.06 13.52
C TRP A 330 0.09 -17.56 13.85
N GLY A 331 1.28 -16.99 14.07
CA GLY A 331 1.42 -15.54 14.25
C GLY A 331 0.88 -14.76 13.06
N ILE A 332 1.27 -15.16 11.84
CA ILE A 332 0.81 -14.57 10.57
C ILE A 332 -0.72 -14.69 10.41
N ALA A 333 -1.31 -15.82 10.79
CA ALA A 333 -2.76 -16.00 10.74
C ALA A 333 -3.50 -15.03 11.67
N ILE A 334 -3.01 -14.85 12.89
CA ILE A 334 -3.57 -13.89 13.86
C ILE A 334 -3.40 -12.46 13.36
N VAL A 335 -2.22 -12.11 12.83
CA VAL A 335 -1.95 -10.80 12.20
C VAL A 335 -2.93 -10.53 11.07
N GLY A 336 -3.08 -11.49 10.14
CA GLY A 336 -4.00 -11.35 9.01
C GLY A 336 -5.44 -11.16 9.43
N PHE A 337 -5.91 -11.94 10.42
CA PHE A 337 -7.25 -11.78 10.96
C PHE A 337 -7.47 -10.39 11.58
N GLY A 338 -6.54 -9.92 12.43
CA GLY A 338 -6.58 -8.59 13.02
C GLY A 338 -6.57 -7.48 11.95
N GLN A 339 -5.75 -7.63 10.90
CA GLN A 339 -5.71 -6.71 9.76
C GLN A 339 -7.05 -6.66 9.04
N GLY A 340 -7.69 -7.81 8.80
CA GLY A 340 -8.99 -7.89 8.16
C GLY A 340 -10.08 -7.19 8.97
N VAL A 341 -10.12 -7.43 10.28
CA VAL A 341 -11.04 -6.73 11.20
C VAL A 341 -10.82 -5.23 11.13
N TYR A 342 -9.56 -4.78 11.16
CA TYR A 342 -9.21 -3.37 11.10
C TYR A 342 -9.69 -2.73 9.79
N MET A 343 -9.34 -3.31 8.64
CA MET A 343 -9.68 -2.77 7.32
C MET A 343 -11.18 -2.62 7.08
N ALA A 344 -11.98 -3.53 7.63
CA ALA A 344 -13.44 -3.47 7.50
C ALA A 344 -14.09 -2.31 8.26
N VAL A 345 -13.48 -1.87 9.37
CA VAL A 345 -14.10 -0.88 10.29
C VAL A 345 -13.41 0.49 10.24
N ASP A 346 -12.11 0.54 9.87
CA ASP A 346 -11.30 1.76 9.88
C ASP A 346 -11.88 2.88 9.02
N MET A 347 -12.25 2.60 7.76
CA MET A 347 -12.83 3.62 6.87
C MET A 347 -14.16 4.17 7.41
N ALA A 348 -14.95 3.33 8.05
CA ALA A 348 -16.20 3.74 8.65
C ALA A 348 -16.00 4.58 9.92
N LEU A 349 -14.94 4.34 10.68
CA LEU A 349 -14.55 5.18 11.82
C LEU A 349 -14.04 6.53 11.32
N VAL A 350 -13.13 6.55 10.33
CA VAL A 350 -12.52 7.76 9.79
C VAL A 350 -13.57 8.74 9.27
N THR A 351 -14.54 8.27 8.50
CA THR A 351 -15.61 9.12 7.97
C THR A 351 -16.45 9.80 9.07
N GLN A 352 -16.45 9.26 10.29
CA GLN A 352 -17.14 9.86 11.43
C GLN A 352 -16.32 10.94 12.15
N VAL A 353 -14.99 10.89 12.08
CA VAL A 353 -14.08 11.82 12.76
C VAL A 353 -13.51 12.90 11.84
N LEU A 354 -13.88 12.93 10.54
CA LEU A 354 -13.43 13.97 9.61
C LEU A 354 -13.84 15.36 10.11
N PRO A 355 -12.92 16.34 10.16
CA PRO A 355 -13.21 17.69 10.64
C PRO A 355 -14.20 18.45 9.74
N ASN A 356 -14.09 18.32 8.41
CA ASN A 356 -14.86 19.08 7.42
C ASN A 356 -15.55 18.13 6.44
N LYS A 357 -16.56 17.39 6.92
CA LYS A 357 -17.26 16.34 6.13
C LYS A 357 -17.86 16.84 4.82
N ASP A 358 -18.37 18.08 4.81
CA ASP A 358 -19.14 18.62 3.68
C ASP A 358 -18.28 19.41 2.69
N ALA A 359 -17.17 20.03 3.13
CA ALA A 359 -16.39 20.94 2.30
C ALA A 359 -15.05 20.35 1.84
N ASP A 360 -14.33 19.61 2.72
CA ASP A 360 -12.93 19.22 2.51
C ASP A 360 -12.66 17.72 2.76
N ALA A 361 -13.67 16.85 2.69
CA ALA A 361 -13.56 15.43 3.02
C ALA A 361 -12.42 14.72 2.26
N ALA A 362 -12.22 15.04 0.98
CA ALA A 362 -11.16 14.45 0.16
C ALA A 362 -9.75 14.86 0.65
N LYS A 363 -9.59 16.11 1.09
CA LYS A 363 -8.36 16.63 1.69
C LYS A 363 -8.07 15.93 3.02
N ASP A 364 -9.06 15.86 3.90
CA ASP A 364 -8.92 15.26 5.22
C ASP A 364 -8.57 13.77 5.12
N LEU A 365 -9.18 13.03 4.19
CA LEU A 365 -8.82 11.65 3.86
C LEU A 365 -7.40 11.54 3.29
N GLY A 366 -6.97 12.51 2.47
CA GLY A 366 -5.59 12.60 1.97
C GLY A 366 -4.58 12.74 3.10
N VAL A 367 -4.84 13.63 4.07
CA VAL A 367 -4.02 13.77 5.28
C VAL A 367 -4.03 12.47 6.10
N PHE A 368 -5.19 11.85 6.25
CA PHE A 368 -5.32 10.59 7.00
C PHE A 368 -4.53 9.45 6.36
N ASN A 369 -4.40 9.41 5.03
CA ASN A 369 -3.59 8.42 4.33
C ASN A 369 -2.09 8.52 4.64
N LEU A 370 -1.59 9.70 5.07
CA LEU A 370 -0.22 9.83 5.58
C LEU A 370 0.03 8.93 6.79
N ALA A 371 -0.99 8.66 7.62
CA ALA A 371 -0.87 7.73 8.73
C ALA A 371 -0.58 6.28 8.30
N SER A 372 -0.83 5.92 7.04
CA SER A 372 -0.47 4.60 6.48
C SER A 372 0.83 4.65 5.68
N ALA A 373 1.17 5.78 5.09
CA ALA A 373 2.35 5.92 4.24
C ALA A 373 3.63 6.19 5.04
N LEU A 374 3.57 7.11 6.03
CA LEU A 374 4.72 7.46 6.86
C LEU A 374 5.33 6.27 7.63
N PRO A 375 4.55 5.32 8.17
CA PRO A 375 5.11 4.12 8.81
C PRO A 375 6.02 3.30 7.91
N GLN A 376 5.82 3.30 6.61
CA GLN A 376 6.67 2.58 5.66
C GLN A 376 8.11 3.13 5.62
N SER A 377 8.30 4.40 5.99
CA SER A 377 9.63 5.01 6.15
C SER A 377 10.12 4.92 7.60
N VAL A 378 9.22 5.18 8.56
CA VAL A 378 9.57 5.26 9.99
C VAL A 378 9.91 3.90 10.57
N ALA A 379 9.15 2.85 10.27
CA ALA A 379 9.39 1.51 10.80
C ALA A 379 10.77 0.98 10.40
N PRO A 380 11.18 1.01 9.12
CA PRO A 380 12.55 0.63 8.75
C PRO A 380 13.62 1.51 9.39
N ALA A 381 13.39 2.81 9.56
CA ALA A 381 14.37 3.72 10.15
C ALA A 381 14.66 3.43 11.64
N ILE A 382 13.64 3.01 12.39
CA ILE A 382 13.78 2.69 13.82
C ILE A 382 14.14 1.23 14.10
N ALA A 383 13.90 0.33 13.17
CA ALA A 383 14.10 -1.12 13.35
C ALA A 383 15.52 -1.52 13.76
N PRO A 384 16.63 -0.91 13.23
CA PRO A 384 17.97 -1.23 13.66
C PRO A 384 18.21 -1.05 15.16
N ILE A 385 17.50 -0.11 15.80
CA ILE A 385 17.57 0.13 17.24
C ILE A 385 17.09 -1.11 18.00
N PHE A 386 15.95 -1.68 17.59
CA PHE A 386 15.38 -2.86 18.24
C PHE A 386 16.15 -4.14 17.93
N LEU A 387 16.65 -4.26 16.69
CA LEU A 387 17.52 -5.39 16.30
C LEU A 387 18.83 -5.44 17.07
N ALA A 388 19.31 -4.31 17.60
CA ALA A 388 20.52 -4.22 18.40
C ALA A 388 20.30 -4.54 19.90
N ILE A 389 19.08 -4.57 20.40
CA ILE A 389 18.77 -4.80 21.82
C ILE A 389 19.12 -6.26 22.18
N GLY A 390 20.11 -6.46 23.08
CA GLY A 390 20.51 -7.79 23.53
C GLY A 390 21.17 -8.63 22.44
N ALA A 391 21.57 -8.02 21.34
CA ALA A 391 22.32 -8.68 20.27
C ALA A 391 23.70 -9.04 20.79
N GLY A 392 24.00 -10.36 20.93
CA GLY A 392 25.34 -10.89 21.24
C GLY A 392 26.00 -11.39 19.96
N ASP A 393 27.33 -11.29 19.86
CA ASP A 393 28.17 -11.91 18.82
C ASP A 393 27.69 -11.67 17.36
N GLY A 394 27.13 -10.50 17.06
CA GLY A 394 26.70 -10.13 15.71
C GLY A 394 25.31 -10.67 15.31
N LEU A 395 24.61 -11.40 16.18
CA LEU A 395 23.25 -11.85 15.95
C LEU A 395 22.26 -10.69 16.09
N LYS A 396 21.25 -10.65 15.24
CA LYS A 396 20.15 -9.67 15.29
C LYS A 396 18.99 -10.19 16.14
N ASN A 397 18.42 -9.33 16.97
CA ASN A 397 17.30 -9.71 17.83
C ASN A 397 15.95 -9.42 17.15
N TYR A 398 15.47 -10.34 16.32
CA TYR A 398 14.16 -10.24 15.68
C TYR A 398 13.00 -10.34 16.67
N THR A 399 13.18 -11.05 17.78
CA THR A 399 12.20 -11.09 18.86
C THR A 399 11.93 -9.69 19.44
N ALA A 400 13.01 -8.94 19.76
CA ALA A 400 12.88 -7.57 20.24
C ALA A 400 12.19 -6.66 19.20
N LEU A 401 12.51 -6.84 17.92
CA LEU A 401 11.89 -6.08 16.83
C LEU A 401 10.39 -6.33 16.74
N PHE A 402 9.94 -7.59 16.70
CA PHE A 402 8.51 -7.91 16.57
C PHE A 402 7.72 -7.65 17.86
N VAL A 403 8.34 -7.79 19.03
CA VAL A 403 7.74 -7.37 20.29
C VAL A 403 7.57 -5.85 20.34
N ALA A 404 8.55 -5.08 19.89
CA ALA A 404 8.40 -3.62 19.77
C ALA A 404 7.27 -3.25 18.79
N ALA A 405 7.19 -3.93 17.63
CA ALA A 405 6.11 -3.76 16.68
C ALA A 405 4.73 -4.10 17.29
N ALA A 406 4.66 -5.15 18.13
CA ALA A 406 3.45 -5.49 18.87
C ALA A 406 3.08 -4.41 19.90
N VAL A 407 4.05 -3.82 20.58
CA VAL A 407 3.83 -2.69 21.52
C VAL A 407 3.30 -1.48 20.77
N PHE A 408 3.86 -1.12 19.61
CA PHE A 408 3.32 -0.03 18.78
C PHE A 408 1.87 -0.31 18.37
N ALA A 409 1.54 -1.50 17.93
CA ALA A 409 0.18 -1.87 17.57
C ALA A 409 -0.78 -1.81 18.77
N ALA A 410 -0.33 -2.26 19.96
CA ALA A 410 -1.10 -2.15 21.21
C ALA A 410 -1.33 -0.69 21.63
N LEU A 411 -0.32 0.18 21.50
CA LEU A 411 -0.47 1.62 21.70
C LEU A 411 -1.46 2.22 20.70
N GLY A 412 -1.46 1.73 19.45
CA GLY A 412 -2.48 2.06 18.46
C GLY A 412 -3.89 1.69 18.93
N ALA A 413 -4.08 0.52 19.54
CA ALA A 413 -5.36 0.12 20.13
C ALA A 413 -5.80 1.08 21.25
N LEU A 414 -4.89 1.43 22.16
CA LEU A 414 -5.17 2.35 23.26
C LEU A 414 -5.48 3.78 22.77
N SER A 415 -4.85 4.21 21.68
CA SER A 415 -5.07 5.54 21.07
C SER A 415 -6.48 5.73 20.51
N VAL A 416 -7.26 4.67 20.34
CA VAL A 416 -8.67 4.75 19.95
C VAL A 416 -9.57 5.17 21.12
N LEU A 417 -9.16 4.86 22.36
CA LEU A 417 -9.99 5.07 23.57
C LEU A 417 -10.42 6.53 23.79
N PRO A 418 -9.57 7.57 23.56
CA PRO A 418 -9.95 8.96 23.76
C PRO A 418 -10.94 9.50 22.71
N ILE A 419 -11.16 8.83 21.58
CA ILE A 419 -12.08 9.29 20.52
C ILE A 419 -13.50 9.35 21.07
N ARG A 420 -14.15 10.53 21.00
CA ARG A 420 -15.49 10.76 21.56
C ARG A 420 -16.59 10.76 20.51
N ALA A 421 -16.27 11.09 19.25
CA ALA A 421 -17.25 11.16 18.16
C ALA A 421 -17.80 9.80 17.74
N VAL A 422 -17.20 8.68 18.18
CA VAL A 422 -17.55 7.30 17.77
C VAL A 422 -17.85 6.45 19.01
N LYS A 423 -18.93 5.68 18.95
CA LYS A 423 -19.32 4.71 19.99
C LYS A 423 -18.74 3.32 19.74
#